data_1f564de874741adfb7d41c069079a667
#
_entry.id   1f564de874741adfb7d41c069079a667
#
_cell.length_a   1.000
_cell.length_b   1.000
_cell.length_c   1.000
_cell.angle_alpha   90.00
_cell.angle_beta   90.00
_cell.angle_gamma   90.00
#
_symmetry.space_group_name_H-M   'P 1'
#
loop_
_entity.id
_entity.type
_entity.pdbx_description
1 polymer ?
#
loop_
_entity_poly.entity_id
_entity_poly.type
_entity_poly.pdbx_seq_one_letter_code
_entity_poly.pdbx_strand_id
1 'polypeptide(L)'
;MLGPFRLKPGAPMTKKKVKAAIIGSGNIGTDLLYKALRSEVIEPVWMVGIEATSDGLKRARELGLKTTHEGVPGLEPHLRADDIKIAWDATSAYAHKSNNEIVARHGVTMIDLTPAAIGPFCVPPVNLKDHLGKAEQNVNMVTCGGQATIPMVNAVARVQEVEYGEIIATVSSKSAGPGTRKNIDEFTRTTSRASRWSAAPRRARRSSSSTRPSRRSSCATRSTA
;
A
#
# COMPACT_ATOMS: atom_id res chain seq x y z
N MET A 1 23.67 -23.82 24.48
CA MET A 1 22.66 -22.98 25.15
C MET A 1 22.84 -21.55 24.67
N LEU A 2 21.99 -21.05 23.79
CA LEU A 2 21.99 -19.65 23.36
C LEU A 2 21.13 -18.88 24.36
N GLY A 3 21.75 -17.95 25.09
CA GLY A 3 21.06 -17.10 26.06
C GLY A 3 20.05 -16.16 25.38
N PRO A 4 19.04 -15.65 26.11
CA PRO A 4 18.00 -14.80 25.55
C PRO A 4 18.61 -13.49 25.03
N PHE A 5 18.36 -13.20 23.75
CA PHE A 5 18.75 -11.95 23.10
C PHE A 5 17.93 -10.78 23.72
N ARG A 6 18.52 -10.09 24.70
CA ARG A 6 17.97 -8.87 25.26
C ARG A 6 18.32 -7.71 24.34
N LEU A 7 17.32 -7.19 23.62
CA LEU A 7 17.41 -5.87 23.01
C LEU A 7 17.54 -4.85 24.15
N LYS A 8 18.63 -4.09 24.18
CA LYS A 8 18.74 -2.93 25.06
C LYS A 8 17.69 -1.91 24.62
N PRO A 9 16.86 -1.37 25.52
CA PRO A 9 16.00 -0.26 25.19
C PRO A 9 16.89 0.92 24.80
N GLY A 10 16.85 1.31 23.53
CA GLY A 10 17.46 2.56 23.06
C GLY A 10 16.77 3.73 23.77
N ALA A 11 17.54 4.76 24.14
CA ALA A 11 17.02 5.99 24.70
C ALA A 11 15.88 6.52 23.81
N PRO A 12 14.79 7.10 24.38
CA PRO A 12 13.68 7.63 23.61
C PRO A 12 14.19 8.79 22.75
N MET A 13 14.46 8.50 21.49
CA MET A 13 14.61 9.56 20.49
C MET A 13 13.21 10.12 20.24
N THR A 14 12.94 11.32 20.71
CA THR A 14 11.77 12.12 20.32
C THR A 14 11.92 12.54 18.86
N LYS A 15 11.86 11.57 17.95
CA LYS A 15 11.84 11.85 16.52
C LYS A 15 10.51 12.52 16.21
N LYS A 16 10.54 13.71 15.62
CA LYS A 16 9.37 14.37 15.05
C LYS A 16 8.66 13.35 14.15
N LYS A 17 7.38 13.09 14.41
CA LYS A 17 6.60 12.16 13.60
C LYS A 17 6.49 12.66 12.17
N VAL A 18 6.46 11.75 11.22
CA VAL A 18 6.27 12.05 9.80
C VAL A 18 4.79 12.31 9.55
N LYS A 19 4.47 13.51 9.06
CA LYS A 19 3.09 13.87 8.75
C LYS A 19 2.60 13.19 7.49
N ALA A 20 1.37 12.69 7.58
CA ALA A 20 0.77 11.89 6.52
C ALA A 20 -0.68 12.29 6.23
N ALA A 21 -1.10 12.09 4.97
CA ALA A 21 -2.48 12.20 4.53
C ALA A 21 -3.04 10.83 4.17
N ILE A 22 -4.33 10.62 4.41
CA ILE A 22 -5.08 9.44 3.99
C ILE A 22 -6.07 9.86 2.92
N ILE A 23 -5.93 9.34 1.71
CA ILE A 23 -6.79 9.60 0.56
C ILE A 23 -7.75 8.41 0.41
N GLY A 24 -9.03 8.67 0.61
CA GLY A 24 -10.08 7.66 0.63
C GLY A 24 -10.67 7.48 2.03
N SER A 25 -11.91 7.94 2.21
CA SER A 25 -12.65 7.91 3.48
C SER A 25 -13.55 6.68 3.64
N GLY A 26 -13.31 5.63 2.84
CA GLY A 26 -14.01 4.36 2.95
C GLY A 26 -13.50 3.47 4.09
N ASN A 27 -13.93 2.21 4.10
CA ASN A 27 -13.58 1.24 5.16
C ASN A 27 -12.06 1.08 5.36
N ILE A 28 -11.30 0.97 4.26
CA ILE A 28 -9.83 0.78 4.30
C ILE A 28 -9.16 2.02 4.86
N GLY A 29 -9.50 3.22 4.35
CA GLY A 29 -8.90 4.45 4.86
C GLY A 29 -9.25 4.74 6.30
N THR A 30 -10.47 4.42 6.73
CA THR A 30 -10.91 4.57 8.13
C THR A 30 -10.16 3.61 9.06
N ASP A 31 -9.98 2.34 8.66
CA ASP A 31 -9.19 1.38 9.42
C ASP A 31 -7.72 1.81 9.53
N LEU A 32 -7.16 2.29 8.41
CA LEU A 32 -5.80 2.84 8.37
C LEU A 32 -5.64 4.05 9.30
N LEU A 33 -6.64 4.94 9.37
CA LEU A 33 -6.63 6.08 10.29
C LEU A 33 -6.43 5.64 11.74
N TYR A 34 -7.23 4.66 12.21
CA TYR A 34 -7.09 4.16 13.58
C TYR A 34 -5.72 3.50 13.85
N LYS A 35 -5.13 2.87 12.83
CA LYS A 35 -3.79 2.28 12.93
C LYS A 35 -2.71 3.36 12.95
N ALA A 36 -2.82 4.37 12.09
CA ALA A 36 -1.87 5.47 11.99
C ALA A 36 -1.82 6.32 13.26
N LEU A 37 -2.97 6.56 13.91
CA LEU A 37 -3.04 7.29 15.19
C LEU A 37 -2.26 6.62 16.32
N ARG A 38 -2.07 5.29 16.26
CA ARG A 38 -1.28 4.54 17.25
C ARG A 38 0.21 4.49 16.91
N SER A 39 0.61 5.01 15.77
CA SER A 39 2.00 4.98 15.32
C SER A 39 2.88 5.94 16.15
N GLU A 40 4.06 5.49 16.51
CA GLU A 40 5.08 6.32 17.16
C GLU A 40 5.88 7.18 16.16
N VAL A 41 5.81 6.84 14.87
CA VAL A 41 6.62 7.48 13.81
C VAL A 41 5.80 8.25 12.78
N ILE A 42 4.49 8.01 12.70
CA ILE A 42 3.57 8.63 11.75
C ILE A 42 2.55 9.49 12.51
N GLU A 43 2.24 10.64 11.95
CA GLU A 43 1.16 11.54 12.39
C GLU A 43 0.17 11.72 11.24
N PRO A 44 -1.01 11.09 11.26
CA PRO A 44 -2.03 11.37 10.27
C PRO A 44 -2.63 12.75 10.56
N VAL A 45 -2.56 13.66 9.57
CA VAL A 45 -3.03 15.04 9.72
C VAL A 45 -4.23 15.36 8.83
N TRP A 46 -4.38 14.63 7.72
CA TRP A 46 -5.47 14.82 6.77
C TRP A 46 -6.19 13.51 6.43
N MET A 47 -7.52 13.61 6.30
CA MET A 47 -8.32 12.59 5.63
C MET A 47 -9.09 13.23 4.47
N VAL A 48 -8.98 12.62 3.30
CA VAL A 48 -9.51 13.12 2.03
C VAL A 48 -10.59 12.17 1.53
N GLY A 49 -11.75 12.70 1.17
CA GLY A 49 -12.85 11.97 0.55
C GLY A 49 -13.43 12.73 -0.63
N ILE A 50 -14.48 12.19 -1.22
CA ILE A 50 -15.23 12.83 -2.30
C ILE A 50 -16.70 13.05 -1.93
N GLU A 51 -17.12 12.58 -0.75
CA GLU A 51 -18.48 12.72 -0.25
C GLU A 51 -18.47 13.43 1.10
N ALA A 52 -19.14 14.57 1.19
CA ALA A 52 -19.20 15.40 2.41
C ALA A 52 -19.83 14.65 3.60
N THR A 53 -20.76 13.75 3.33
CA THR A 53 -21.51 12.95 4.31
C THR A 53 -20.82 11.65 4.70
N SER A 54 -19.61 11.39 4.20
CA SER A 54 -18.84 10.17 4.49
C SER A 54 -18.63 10.00 6.00
N ASP A 55 -18.98 8.82 6.53
CA ASP A 55 -18.71 8.45 7.92
C ASP A 55 -17.22 8.50 8.26
N GLY A 56 -16.35 8.12 7.32
CA GLY A 56 -14.91 8.20 7.51
C GLY A 56 -14.43 9.64 7.71
N LEU A 57 -14.93 10.60 6.93
CA LEU A 57 -14.60 12.02 7.13
C LEU A 57 -15.14 12.55 8.46
N LYS A 58 -16.35 12.14 8.85
CA LYS A 58 -16.94 12.50 10.15
C LYS A 58 -16.04 12.02 11.28
N ARG A 59 -15.65 10.74 11.28
CA ARG A 59 -14.76 10.16 12.31
C ARG A 59 -13.40 10.84 12.34
N ALA A 60 -12.82 11.16 11.18
CA ALA A 60 -11.55 11.85 11.12
C ALA A 60 -11.62 13.24 11.78
N ARG A 61 -12.72 14.01 11.56
CA ARG A 61 -12.94 15.28 12.24
C ARG A 61 -13.07 15.13 13.75
N GLU A 62 -13.83 14.13 14.21
CA GLU A 62 -14.00 13.83 15.64
C GLU A 62 -12.66 13.47 16.31
N LEU A 63 -11.74 12.89 15.56
CA LEU A 63 -10.38 12.54 16.01
C LEU A 63 -9.36 13.68 15.81
N GLY A 64 -9.80 14.87 15.39
CA GLY A 64 -8.98 16.08 15.28
C GLY A 64 -8.19 16.22 13.97
N LEU A 65 -8.46 15.40 12.95
CA LEU A 65 -7.82 15.54 11.65
C LEU A 65 -8.50 16.66 10.82
N LYS A 66 -7.71 17.29 9.96
CA LYS A 66 -8.23 18.11 8.87
C LYS A 66 -8.87 17.21 7.82
N THR A 67 -9.96 17.67 7.20
CA THR A 67 -10.68 16.88 6.19
C THR A 67 -11.09 17.74 5.00
N THR A 68 -11.13 17.12 3.82
CA THR A 68 -11.77 17.68 2.63
C THR A 68 -12.61 16.62 1.93
N HIS A 69 -13.69 17.03 1.28
CA HIS A 69 -14.53 16.20 0.41
C HIS A 69 -14.35 16.53 -1.08
N GLU A 70 -13.39 17.38 -1.40
CA GLU A 70 -13.07 17.80 -2.77
C GLU A 70 -11.98 16.90 -3.42
N GLY A 71 -11.72 15.75 -2.83
CA GLY A 71 -10.67 14.86 -3.31
C GLY A 71 -9.27 15.44 -3.11
N VAL A 72 -8.30 14.91 -3.87
CA VAL A 72 -6.90 15.37 -3.79
C VAL A 72 -6.72 16.84 -4.22
N PRO A 73 -7.49 17.39 -5.17
CA PRO A 73 -7.44 18.83 -5.44
C PRO A 73 -7.70 19.69 -4.20
N GLY A 74 -8.61 19.29 -3.32
CA GLY A 74 -8.86 20.02 -2.06
C GLY A 74 -7.74 19.86 -1.04
N LEU A 75 -6.92 18.83 -1.14
CA LEU A 75 -5.73 18.64 -0.31
C LEU A 75 -4.50 19.38 -0.86
N GLU A 76 -4.41 19.56 -2.17
CA GLU A 76 -3.20 20.06 -2.86
C GLU A 76 -2.60 21.35 -2.24
N PRO A 77 -3.38 22.40 -1.93
CA PRO A 77 -2.85 23.64 -1.34
C PRO A 77 -2.18 23.41 0.03
N HIS A 78 -2.54 22.34 0.71
CA HIS A 78 -2.12 22.04 2.08
C HIS A 78 -0.91 21.09 2.15
N LEU A 79 -0.55 20.42 1.06
CA LEU A 79 0.53 19.43 1.06
C LEU A 79 1.85 20.00 1.59
N ARG A 80 2.25 21.17 1.11
CA ARG A 80 3.46 21.86 1.58
C ARG A 80 3.25 22.63 2.89
N ALA A 81 2.11 23.31 3.01
CA ALA A 81 1.81 24.14 4.19
C ALA A 81 1.77 23.32 5.48
N ASP A 82 1.24 22.12 5.43
CA ASP A 82 1.16 21.21 6.57
C ASP A 82 2.36 20.25 6.67
N ASP A 83 3.39 20.39 5.82
CA ASP A 83 4.62 19.57 5.81
C ASP A 83 4.33 18.06 5.64
N ILE A 84 3.37 17.72 4.75
CA ILE A 84 3.00 16.33 4.47
C ILE A 84 4.11 15.66 3.67
N LYS A 85 4.57 14.49 4.10
CA LYS A 85 5.64 13.73 3.46
C LYS A 85 5.17 12.44 2.83
N ILE A 86 4.06 11.88 3.35
CA ILE A 86 3.50 10.60 2.91
C ILE A 86 2.01 10.81 2.65
N ALA A 87 1.51 10.21 1.58
CA ALA A 87 0.08 10.07 1.33
C ALA A 87 -0.25 8.60 1.07
N TRP A 88 -1.24 8.06 1.76
CA TRP A 88 -1.80 6.75 1.45
C TRP A 88 -2.99 6.91 0.54
N ASP A 89 -3.00 6.18 -0.57
CA ASP A 89 -4.16 6.14 -1.46
C ASP A 89 -4.96 4.86 -1.26
N ALA A 90 -6.11 4.98 -0.62
CA ALA A 90 -7.08 3.93 -0.38
C ALA A 90 -8.36 4.11 -1.22
N THR A 91 -8.25 4.68 -2.42
CA THR A 91 -9.36 4.95 -3.32
C THR A 91 -9.59 3.81 -4.32
N SER A 92 -9.37 4.05 -5.60
CA SER A 92 -9.53 3.07 -6.67
C SER A 92 -8.37 3.12 -7.65
N ALA A 93 -8.16 2.04 -8.41
CA ALA A 93 -7.14 2.01 -9.45
C ALA A 93 -7.32 3.14 -10.50
N TYR A 94 -8.55 3.54 -10.75
CA TYR A 94 -8.86 4.62 -11.71
C TYR A 94 -8.46 6.00 -11.19
N ALA A 95 -8.72 6.29 -9.91
CA ALA A 95 -8.42 7.58 -9.31
C ALA A 95 -6.93 7.72 -8.99
N HIS A 96 -6.24 6.61 -8.73
CA HIS A 96 -4.87 6.60 -8.23
C HIS A 96 -3.91 7.36 -9.14
N LYS A 97 -4.02 7.22 -10.46
CA LYS A 97 -3.10 7.88 -11.40
C LYS A 97 -3.15 9.41 -11.23
N SER A 98 -4.33 10.00 -11.28
CA SER A 98 -4.50 11.45 -11.10
C SER A 98 -4.13 11.91 -9.70
N ASN A 99 -4.48 11.16 -8.67
CA ASN A 99 -4.08 11.44 -7.30
C ASN A 99 -2.56 11.48 -7.15
N ASN A 100 -1.87 10.48 -7.71
CA ASN A 100 -0.42 10.39 -7.67
C ASN A 100 0.26 11.54 -8.43
N GLU A 101 -0.25 11.92 -9.59
CA GLU A 101 0.29 13.04 -10.39
C GLU A 101 0.26 14.37 -9.62
N ILE A 102 -0.82 14.63 -8.87
CA ILE A 102 -0.93 15.83 -8.03
C ILE A 102 0.06 15.76 -6.87
N VAL A 103 0.04 14.69 -6.11
CA VAL A 103 0.83 14.54 -4.87
C VAL A 103 2.34 14.53 -5.17
N ALA A 104 2.76 13.88 -6.27
CA ALA A 104 4.16 13.80 -6.68
C ALA A 104 4.78 15.16 -7.00
N ARG A 105 4.02 16.11 -7.58
CA ARG A 105 4.48 17.50 -7.84
C ARG A 105 4.94 18.24 -6.59
N HIS A 106 4.46 17.82 -5.43
CA HIS A 106 4.79 18.41 -4.14
C HIS A 106 5.89 17.64 -3.39
N GLY A 107 6.49 16.63 -4.00
CA GLY A 107 7.55 15.81 -3.38
C GLY A 107 7.05 14.91 -2.24
N VAL A 108 5.76 14.60 -2.23
CA VAL A 108 5.14 13.70 -1.25
C VAL A 108 5.18 12.27 -1.79
N THR A 109 5.64 11.33 -0.98
CA THR A 109 5.65 9.90 -1.35
C THR A 109 4.26 9.32 -1.25
N MET A 110 3.77 8.73 -2.33
CA MET A 110 2.50 8.02 -2.37
C MET A 110 2.69 6.55 -2.02
N ILE A 111 1.96 6.07 -1.02
CA ILE A 111 1.83 4.64 -0.71
C ILE A 111 0.49 4.18 -1.27
N ASP A 112 0.57 3.43 -2.36
CA ASP A 112 -0.59 2.98 -3.12
C ASP A 112 -1.16 1.69 -2.52
N LEU A 113 -2.37 1.79 -1.96
CA LEU A 113 -3.16 0.65 -1.46
C LEU A 113 -4.17 0.17 -2.50
N THR A 114 -4.19 0.79 -3.68
CA THR A 114 -5.05 0.39 -4.79
C THR A 114 -4.37 -0.67 -5.66
N PRO A 115 -5.11 -1.42 -6.46
CA PRO A 115 -4.51 -2.37 -7.39
C PRO A 115 -3.99 -1.72 -8.69
N ALA A 116 -3.76 -0.41 -8.75
CA ALA A 116 -3.33 0.30 -9.96
C ALA A 116 -1.94 -0.13 -10.45
N ALA A 117 -1.05 -0.52 -9.55
CA ALA A 117 0.29 -1.04 -9.84
C ALA A 117 1.15 -0.08 -10.71
N ILE A 118 1.13 1.20 -10.37
CA ILE A 118 1.93 2.24 -11.07
C ILE A 118 3.38 2.22 -10.55
N GLY A 119 3.58 2.23 -9.24
CA GLY A 119 4.89 2.18 -8.62
C GLY A 119 5.45 0.75 -8.48
N PRO A 120 6.69 0.62 -8.01
CA PRO A 120 7.29 -0.67 -7.70
C PRO A 120 6.51 -1.39 -6.59
N PHE A 121 6.41 -2.71 -6.69
CA PHE A 121 5.75 -3.52 -5.68
C PHE A 121 6.54 -3.57 -4.38
N CYS A 122 5.87 -3.30 -3.27
CA CYS A 122 6.39 -3.46 -1.93
C CYS A 122 5.54 -4.48 -1.15
N VAL A 123 6.18 -5.56 -0.79
CA VAL A 123 5.69 -6.55 0.18
C VAL A 123 6.71 -6.57 1.31
N PRO A 124 6.47 -5.90 2.44
CA PRO A 124 7.49 -5.62 3.45
C PRO A 124 8.33 -6.83 3.89
N PRO A 125 7.74 -8.02 4.18
CA PRO A 125 8.53 -9.20 4.53
C PRO A 125 9.43 -9.73 3.41
N VAL A 126 9.16 -9.33 2.15
CA VAL A 126 9.87 -9.84 0.96
C VAL A 126 10.95 -8.88 0.49
N ASN A 127 10.62 -7.59 0.36
CA ASN A 127 11.49 -6.64 -0.34
C ASN A 127 11.55 -5.22 0.23
N LEU A 128 11.09 -4.98 1.47
CA LEU A 128 11.15 -3.64 2.06
C LEU A 128 12.56 -3.03 1.96
N LYS A 129 13.60 -3.83 2.13
CA LYS A 129 15.00 -3.38 2.04
C LYS A 129 15.36 -2.80 0.65
N ASP A 130 14.66 -3.24 -0.40
CA ASP A 130 14.92 -2.77 -1.77
C ASP A 130 14.40 -1.34 -1.98
N HIS A 131 13.53 -0.83 -1.10
CA HIS A 131 12.95 0.51 -1.13
C HIS A 131 13.67 1.50 -0.21
N LEU A 132 14.44 1.00 0.76
CA LEU A 132 15.13 1.87 1.73
C LEU A 132 16.21 2.72 1.05
N GLY A 133 16.21 4.02 1.35
CA GLY A 133 17.19 4.95 0.80
C GLY A 133 16.95 5.37 -0.66
N LYS A 134 15.84 4.95 -1.26
CA LYS A 134 15.42 5.41 -2.59
C LYS A 134 14.40 6.53 -2.48
N ALA A 135 14.53 7.52 -3.36
CA ALA A 135 13.55 8.60 -3.50
C ALA A 135 12.37 8.15 -4.39
N GLU A 136 11.68 7.07 -4.01
CA GLU A 136 10.51 6.59 -4.74
C GLU A 136 9.33 7.49 -4.46
N GLN A 137 8.74 8.04 -5.51
CA GLN A 137 7.55 8.89 -5.38
C GLN A 137 6.26 8.10 -5.21
N ASN A 138 6.24 6.84 -5.64
CA ASN A 138 5.10 5.93 -5.52
C ASN A 138 5.60 4.54 -5.17
N VAL A 139 4.97 3.93 -4.17
CA VAL A 139 5.23 2.54 -3.75
C VAL A 139 3.91 1.80 -3.72
N ASN A 140 3.78 0.75 -4.52
CA ASN A 140 2.55 -0.03 -4.61
C ASN A 140 2.55 -1.21 -3.62
N MET A 141 1.55 -1.22 -2.73
CA MET A 141 1.36 -2.27 -1.73
C MET A 141 0.64 -3.51 -2.28
N VAL A 142 0.60 -3.68 -3.59
CA VAL A 142 -0.03 -4.79 -4.29
C VAL A 142 -1.55 -4.83 -4.04
N THR A 143 -2.00 -5.76 -3.20
CA THR A 143 -3.39 -5.94 -2.77
C THR A 143 -3.40 -6.60 -1.40
N CYS A 144 -4.53 -6.55 -0.69
CA CYS A 144 -4.65 -7.23 0.61
C CYS A 144 -4.40 -8.74 0.49
N GLY A 145 -4.93 -9.39 -0.56
CA GLY A 145 -4.64 -10.79 -0.86
C GLY A 145 -3.17 -11.05 -1.18
N GLY A 146 -2.55 -10.15 -1.95
CA GLY A 146 -1.13 -10.21 -2.26
C GLY A 146 -0.26 -10.07 -1.01
N GLN A 147 -0.54 -9.12 -0.15
CA GLN A 147 0.20 -8.94 1.12
C GLN A 147 0.10 -10.16 2.03
N ALA A 148 -1.06 -10.84 2.04
CA ALA A 148 -1.27 -12.04 2.85
C ALA A 148 -0.56 -13.29 2.29
N THR A 149 -0.44 -13.42 0.97
CA THR A 149 -0.05 -14.68 0.33
C THR A 149 1.34 -14.68 -0.30
N ILE A 150 1.80 -13.55 -0.84
CA ILE A 150 3.11 -13.42 -1.49
C ILE A 150 4.27 -13.79 -0.56
N PRO A 151 4.27 -13.44 0.75
CA PRO A 151 5.31 -13.89 1.66
C PRO A 151 5.48 -15.40 1.71
N MET A 152 4.38 -16.16 1.60
CA MET A 152 4.41 -17.63 1.59
C MET A 152 5.05 -18.16 0.31
N VAL A 153 4.63 -17.66 -0.84
CA VAL A 153 5.25 -18.00 -2.15
C VAL A 153 6.75 -17.66 -2.13
N ASN A 154 7.11 -16.50 -1.59
CA ASN A 154 8.51 -16.10 -1.51
C ASN A 154 9.32 -17.00 -0.56
N ALA A 155 8.74 -17.44 0.56
CA ALA A 155 9.41 -18.34 1.48
C ALA A 155 9.80 -19.66 0.80
N VAL A 156 8.90 -20.26 0.02
CA VAL A 156 9.18 -21.46 -0.78
C VAL A 156 10.22 -21.18 -1.86
N ALA A 157 10.07 -20.07 -2.59
CA ALA A 157 10.99 -19.69 -3.68
C ALA A 157 12.44 -19.39 -3.20
N ARG A 158 12.65 -19.25 -1.90
CA ARG A 158 14.01 -19.11 -1.31
C ARG A 158 14.73 -20.45 -1.17
N VAL A 159 13.98 -21.54 -1.14
CA VAL A 159 14.50 -22.91 -0.92
C VAL A 159 14.55 -23.67 -2.23
N GLN A 160 13.53 -23.54 -3.05
CA GLN A 160 13.41 -24.27 -4.32
C GLN A 160 12.70 -23.42 -5.37
N GLU A 161 12.80 -23.81 -6.64
CA GLU A 161 12.07 -23.17 -7.73
C GLU A 161 10.57 -23.45 -7.59
N VAL A 162 9.75 -22.41 -7.82
CA VAL A 162 8.29 -22.49 -7.79
C VAL A 162 7.79 -22.46 -9.23
N GLU A 163 7.39 -23.61 -9.75
CA GLU A 163 6.87 -23.75 -11.12
C GLU A 163 5.44 -23.23 -11.22
N TYR A 164 4.62 -23.49 -10.18
CA TYR A 164 3.23 -23.09 -10.12
C TYR A 164 2.86 -22.57 -8.74
N GLY A 165 2.08 -21.50 -8.70
CA GLY A 165 1.51 -20.94 -7.46
C GLY A 165 0.08 -20.48 -7.69
N GLU A 166 -0.84 -20.92 -6.85
CA GLU A 166 -2.25 -20.55 -6.89
C GLU A 166 -2.66 -19.85 -5.60
N ILE A 167 -3.46 -18.79 -5.74
CA ILE A 167 -4.07 -18.08 -4.63
C ILE A 167 -5.59 -18.17 -4.77
N ILE A 168 -6.23 -18.79 -3.79
CA ILE A 168 -7.69 -18.82 -3.67
C ILE A 168 -8.06 -17.90 -2.50
N ALA A 169 -8.77 -16.82 -2.80
CA ALA A 169 -9.16 -15.84 -1.81
C ALA A 169 -10.68 -15.78 -1.65
N THR A 170 -11.15 -15.98 -0.43
CA THR A 170 -12.55 -15.75 -0.06
C THR A 170 -12.66 -14.41 0.66
N VAL A 171 -13.51 -13.53 0.16
CA VAL A 171 -13.73 -12.19 0.71
C VAL A 171 -15.17 -12.07 1.19
N SER A 172 -15.36 -11.61 2.44
CA SER A 172 -16.70 -11.34 2.95
C SER A 172 -17.38 -10.24 2.14
N SER A 173 -18.59 -10.52 1.63
CA SER A 173 -19.37 -9.55 0.87
C SER A 173 -19.71 -8.28 1.67
N LYS A 174 -19.78 -8.37 3.01
CA LYS A 174 -20.00 -7.21 3.90
C LYS A 174 -18.80 -6.30 3.99
N SER A 175 -17.58 -6.84 3.91
CA SER A 175 -16.33 -6.06 3.96
C SER A 175 -15.89 -5.57 2.58
N ALA A 176 -16.36 -6.20 1.50
CA ALA A 176 -16.10 -5.77 0.13
C ALA A 176 -16.95 -4.53 -0.20
N GLY A 177 -16.39 -3.34 0.00
CA GLY A 177 -17.01 -2.08 -0.39
C GLY A 177 -17.15 -1.91 -1.92
N PRO A 178 -17.86 -0.86 -2.38
CA PRO A 178 -18.03 -0.60 -3.81
C PRO A 178 -16.72 -0.51 -4.60
N GLY A 179 -15.68 0.06 -4.00
CA GLY A 179 -14.34 0.15 -4.59
C GLY A 179 -13.73 -1.22 -4.84
N THR A 180 -13.78 -2.13 -3.87
CA THR A 180 -13.27 -3.50 -4.03
C THR A 180 -13.97 -4.25 -5.16
N ARG A 181 -15.30 -4.13 -5.24
CA ARG A 181 -16.10 -4.79 -6.30
C ARG A 181 -15.75 -4.28 -7.70
N LYS A 182 -15.57 -2.96 -7.84
CA LYS A 182 -15.21 -2.33 -9.13
C LYS A 182 -13.78 -2.67 -9.59
N ASN A 183 -12.88 -3.02 -8.67
CA ASN A 183 -11.48 -3.28 -8.96
C ASN A 183 -11.11 -4.76 -8.90
N ILE A 184 -12.07 -5.69 -9.02
CA ILE A 184 -11.79 -7.14 -8.85
C ILE A 184 -10.82 -7.68 -9.90
N ASP A 185 -10.90 -7.19 -11.13
CA ASP A 185 -10.03 -7.61 -12.23
C ASP A 185 -8.60 -7.08 -12.03
N GLU A 186 -8.46 -5.83 -11.64
CA GLU A 186 -7.17 -5.21 -11.32
C GLU A 186 -6.54 -5.88 -10.10
N PHE A 187 -7.35 -6.22 -9.10
CA PHE A 187 -6.93 -6.99 -7.94
C PHE A 187 -6.29 -8.33 -8.37
N THR A 188 -6.99 -9.07 -9.22
CA THR A 188 -6.53 -10.38 -9.71
C THR A 188 -5.25 -10.25 -10.53
N ARG A 189 -5.20 -9.31 -11.47
CA ARG A 189 -4.03 -9.06 -12.33
C ARG A 189 -2.81 -8.62 -11.53
N THR A 190 -2.99 -7.67 -10.63
CA THR A 190 -1.89 -7.13 -9.81
C THR A 190 -1.35 -8.17 -8.85
N THR A 191 -2.22 -8.94 -8.19
CA THR A 191 -1.80 -10.03 -7.31
C THR A 191 -1.04 -11.10 -8.08
N SER A 192 -1.53 -11.53 -9.24
CA SER A 192 -0.87 -12.51 -10.10
C SER A 192 0.52 -12.03 -10.58
N ARG A 193 0.65 -10.76 -10.98
CA ARG A 193 1.94 -10.18 -11.38
C ARG A 193 2.94 -10.15 -10.23
N ALA A 194 2.52 -9.72 -9.06
CA ALA A 194 3.37 -9.62 -7.89
C ALA A 194 3.77 -11.01 -7.35
N SER A 195 2.89 -12.01 -7.42
CA SER A 195 3.21 -13.40 -7.07
C SER A 195 4.28 -13.97 -7.99
N ARG A 196 4.14 -13.81 -9.29
CA ARG A 196 5.16 -14.23 -10.28
C ARG A 196 6.50 -13.52 -10.04
N TRP A 197 6.46 -12.22 -9.79
CA TRP A 197 7.66 -11.45 -9.46
C TRP A 197 8.33 -11.99 -8.20
N SER A 198 7.60 -12.36 -7.17
CA SER A 198 8.15 -12.86 -5.91
C SER A 198 8.71 -14.27 -6.00
N ALA A 199 8.16 -15.11 -6.90
CA ALA A 199 8.63 -16.45 -7.18
C ALA A 199 9.90 -16.48 -8.05
N ALA A 200 10.20 -15.39 -8.80
CA ALA A 200 11.36 -15.32 -9.65
C ALA A 200 12.69 -15.30 -8.85
N PRO A 201 13.76 -15.91 -9.35
CA PRO A 201 15.09 -15.84 -8.75
C PRO A 201 15.54 -14.40 -8.50
N ARG A 202 16.29 -14.14 -7.42
CA ARG A 202 16.73 -12.78 -7.03
C ARG A 202 17.43 -12.01 -8.15
N ARG A 203 18.17 -12.69 -9.04
CA ARG A 203 18.82 -12.07 -10.21
C ARG A 203 17.80 -11.56 -11.23
N ALA A 204 16.74 -12.33 -11.50
CA ALA A 204 15.67 -11.93 -12.42
C ALA A 204 14.83 -10.78 -11.87
N ARG A 205 14.65 -10.66 -10.55
CA ARG A 205 13.93 -9.56 -9.92
C ARG A 205 14.61 -8.21 -10.07
N ARG A 206 15.93 -8.16 -10.12
CA ARG A 206 16.71 -6.91 -10.30
C ARG A 206 16.68 -6.40 -11.74
N SER A 207 16.49 -7.29 -12.73
CA SER A 207 16.48 -6.92 -14.16
C SER A 207 15.09 -6.54 -14.69
N SER A 208 14.01 -6.81 -13.94
CA SER A 208 12.63 -6.51 -14.35
C SER A 208 12.21 -5.05 -14.16
N SER A 209 13.10 -4.17 -13.72
CA SER A 209 12.90 -2.71 -13.82
C SER A 209 13.08 -2.18 -15.25
N SER A 210 13.47 -3.03 -16.20
CA SER A 210 13.51 -2.74 -17.63
C SER A 210 13.01 -3.95 -18.43
N THR A 211 11.80 -3.83 -18.96
CA THR A 211 11.20 -4.58 -20.06
C THR A 211 12.01 -5.74 -20.66
N ARG A 212 11.73 -6.99 -20.22
CA ARG A 212 11.78 -8.19 -21.06
C ARG A 212 10.97 -9.33 -20.45
N PRO A 213 10.13 -10.04 -21.24
CA PRO A 213 9.39 -11.19 -20.74
C PRO A 213 10.33 -12.40 -20.66
N SER A 214 10.65 -12.85 -19.47
CA SER A 214 11.27 -14.14 -19.24
C SER A 214 10.20 -15.21 -19.03
N ARG A 215 10.52 -16.45 -19.41
CA ARG A 215 9.73 -17.69 -19.37
C ARG A 215 8.58 -17.70 -18.35
N ARG A 216 7.41 -18.09 -18.79
CA ARG A 216 6.14 -18.13 -18.07
C ARG A 216 6.18 -19.12 -16.91
N SER A 217 6.40 -18.67 -15.70
CA SER A 217 5.81 -19.32 -14.54
C SER A 217 4.31 -18.98 -14.54
N SER A 218 3.46 -19.98 -14.61
CA SER A 218 2.02 -19.80 -14.58
C SER A 218 1.59 -19.52 -13.13
N CYS A 219 1.00 -18.37 -12.87
CA CYS A 219 0.35 -18.08 -11.61
C CYS A 219 -1.13 -17.82 -11.90
N ALA A 220 -2.00 -18.60 -11.31
CA ALA A 220 -3.45 -18.41 -11.41
C ALA A 220 -3.96 -17.80 -10.10
N THR A 221 -4.85 -16.85 -10.23
CA THR A 221 -5.56 -16.25 -9.09
C THR A 221 -7.05 -16.44 -9.34
N ARG A 222 -7.72 -17.17 -8.46
CA ARG A 222 -9.19 -17.29 -8.47
C ARG A 222 -9.75 -16.49 -7.31
N SER A 223 -10.75 -15.67 -7.59
CA SER A 223 -11.56 -14.98 -6.59
C SER A 223 -12.98 -15.55 -6.66
N THR A 224 -13.46 -16.06 -5.53
CA THR A 224 -14.87 -16.41 -5.36
C THR A 224 -15.51 -15.38 -4.44
N ALA A 225 -16.59 -14.78 -4.92
CA ALA A 225 -17.40 -13.82 -4.17
C ALA A 225 -18.52 -14.53 -3.41
#